data_1ec781158d18305da2026b71604be578
#
_entry.id   1ec781158d18305da2026b71604be578
#
_cell.length_a   1.000
_cell.length_b   1.000
_cell.length_c   1.000
_cell.angle_alpha   90.00
_cell.angle_beta   90.00
_cell.angle_gamma   90.00
#
_symmetry.space_group_name_H-M   'P 1'
#
loop_
_entity.id
_entity.type
_entity.pdbx_description
1 polymer ?
#
loop_
_entity_poly.entity_id
_entity_poly.type
_entity_poly.pdbx_seq_one_letter_code
_entity_poly.pdbx_strand_id
1 'polypeptide(L)'
;MNKFQIRGFRSIRHLTLSLQRLNVVSGPNGCGKSNLYKAVQLLHEAASGRLARALADEGGIQKAMWAGGLRWSDRRHDPKRLKLAVVMDDMDYQLEIGFPEPLETSLFNLDPLVKQERLWLSGQQRRPSSCIMQRENQTAFLHNVEGKRVAYPAVLHPEESLFGQLGEPHLYPELSQLRERLQQWRFYHEFAVWPGSPIRAPQIDVRAPVLSHDGSNLATAWATIVERGHSELLSEVMAQAFPDSQFDVEVQFQMLMSRYGILRPLESAAFSDGTLRFLCLVVALLSPRPPAFMALNEPENILHEDLLPALARLIAEASTFSQLWITRHSPRLATLIAQYTAVNRIALEQQEGETRVKGEEGVL
;
A
#
# COMPACT_ATOMS: atom_id res chain seq x y z
N MET A 1 5.74 -9.90 -3.49
CA MET A 1 6.61 -8.90 -4.19
C MET A 1 8.02 -9.05 -3.63
N ASN A 2 9.01 -9.38 -4.49
CA ASN A 2 10.39 -9.68 -4.08
C ASN A 2 11.32 -8.48 -4.23
N LYS A 3 11.00 -7.61 -5.21
CA LYS A 3 11.77 -6.41 -5.49
C LYS A 3 10.85 -5.27 -5.90
N PHE A 4 11.17 -4.07 -5.45
CA PHE A 4 10.50 -2.84 -5.86
C PHE A 4 11.54 -1.83 -6.34
N GLN A 5 11.33 -1.27 -7.51
CA GLN A 5 12.20 -0.28 -8.12
C GLN A 5 11.42 1.01 -8.39
N ILE A 6 12.04 2.13 -8.02
CA ILE A 6 11.48 3.47 -8.20
C ILE A 6 12.54 4.32 -8.88
N ARG A 7 12.13 5.08 -9.88
CA ARG A 7 12.99 6.09 -10.51
C ARG A 7 12.18 7.36 -10.78
N GLY A 8 12.71 8.49 -10.37
CA GLY A 8 12.15 9.78 -10.73
C GLY A 8 10.95 10.22 -9.91
N PHE A 9 10.81 9.81 -8.65
CA PHE A 9 9.70 10.18 -7.78
C PHE A 9 10.14 11.03 -6.59
N ARG A 10 9.73 12.29 -6.53
CA ARG A 10 9.99 13.25 -5.45
C ARG A 10 11.48 13.31 -5.05
N SER A 11 11.83 12.85 -3.84
CA SER A 11 13.22 12.75 -3.38
C SER A 11 13.93 11.46 -3.82
N ILE A 12 13.26 10.58 -4.56
CA ILE A 12 13.82 9.30 -5.01
C ILE A 12 14.24 9.43 -6.47
N ARG A 13 15.53 9.58 -6.71
CA ARG A 13 16.10 9.60 -8.06
C ARG A 13 16.12 8.21 -8.67
N HIS A 14 16.69 7.25 -7.95
CA HIS A 14 16.69 5.83 -8.27
C HIS A 14 16.85 5.03 -6.98
N LEU A 15 15.95 4.08 -6.76
CA LEU A 15 15.99 3.20 -5.60
C LEU A 15 15.53 1.80 -5.99
N THR A 16 16.25 0.80 -5.51
CA THR A 16 15.88 -0.61 -5.66
C THR A 16 15.84 -1.26 -4.28
N LEU A 17 14.74 -1.86 -3.92
CA LEU A 17 14.55 -2.54 -2.64
C LEU A 17 14.35 -4.03 -2.85
N SER A 18 15.10 -4.84 -2.12
CA SER A 18 14.82 -6.26 -1.95
C SER A 18 13.87 -6.44 -0.78
N LEU A 19 12.75 -7.14 -1.00
CA LEU A 19 11.66 -7.25 -0.05
C LEU A 19 11.51 -8.70 0.43
N GLN A 20 11.08 -8.85 1.68
CA GLN A 20 10.75 -10.11 2.31
C GLN A 20 9.29 -10.10 2.81
N ARG A 21 8.88 -11.13 3.54
CA ARG A 21 7.53 -11.21 4.10
C ARG A 21 7.21 -10.02 5.00
N LEU A 22 8.14 -9.60 5.85
CA LEU A 22 8.01 -8.46 6.75
C LEU A 22 9.14 -7.47 6.51
N ASN A 23 8.78 -6.25 6.10
CA ASN A 23 9.70 -5.16 5.79
C ASN A 23 9.44 -3.99 6.73
N VAL A 24 10.47 -3.54 7.42
CA VAL A 24 10.40 -2.38 8.32
C VAL A 24 11.29 -1.28 7.79
N VAL A 25 10.66 -0.21 7.33
CA VAL A 25 11.32 0.99 6.78
C VAL A 25 11.52 2.01 7.89
N SER A 26 12.74 2.45 8.07
CA SER A 26 13.13 3.41 9.11
C SER A 26 14.03 4.50 8.54
N GLY A 27 14.14 5.61 9.27
CA GLY A 27 15.01 6.72 8.91
C GLY A 27 14.56 8.03 9.54
N PRO A 28 15.38 9.08 9.51
CA PRO A 28 15.05 10.40 10.04
C PRO A 28 13.80 10.99 9.38
N ASN A 29 13.24 12.05 9.98
CA ASN A 29 12.16 12.81 9.35
C ASN A 29 12.69 13.44 8.05
N GLY A 30 11.87 13.46 7.02
CA GLY A 30 12.23 13.99 5.72
C GLY A 30 13.10 13.08 4.83
N CYS A 31 13.57 11.91 5.30
CA CYS A 31 14.42 11.02 4.49
C CYS A 31 13.70 10.30 3.34
N GLY A 32 12.37 10.46 3.19
CA GLY A 32 11.62 9.90 2.07
C GLY A 32 10.79 8.65 2.38
N LYS A 33 10.58 8.27 3.65
CA LYS A 33 9.70 7.14 4.05
C LYS A 33 8.30 7.26 3.42
N SER A 34 7.67 8.42 3.56
CA SER A 34 6.34 8.68 3.00
C SER A 34 6.35 8.67 1.47
N ASN A 35 7.43 9.15 0.82
CA ASN A 35 7.56 9.09 -0.63
C ASN A 35 7.62 7.63 -1.11
N LEU A 36 8.34 6.79 -0.39
CA LEU A 36 8.44 5.38 -0.71
C LEU A 36 7.08 4.66 -0.55
N TYR A 37 6.35 4.93 0.55
CA TYR A 37 5.00 4.43 0.78
C TYR A 37 4.04 4.82 -0.37
N LYS A 38 4.04 6.11 -0.75
CA LYS A 38 3.20 6.64 -1.82
C LYS A 38 3.56 6.06 -3.19
N ALA A 39 4.84 5.82 -3.47
CA ALA A 39 5.25 5.18 -4.72
C ALA A 39 4.69 3.75 -4.86
N VAL A 40 4.65 2.97 -3.78
CA VAL A 40 4.00 1.65 -3.79
C VAL A 40 2.49 1.79 -3.98
N GLN A 41 1.87 2.76 -3.30
CA GLN A 41 0.43 3.02 -3.42
C GLN A 41 0.01 3.38 -4.85
N LEU A 42 0.84 4.10 -5.61
CA LEU A 42 0.54 4.43 -7.01
C LEU A 42 0.31 3.21 -7.90
N LEU A 43 0.92 2.05 -7.61
CA LEU A 43 0.65 0.81 -8.35
C LEU A 43 -0.76 0.28 -8.09
N HIS A 44 -1.22 0.36 -6.85
CA HIS A 44 -2.61 0.02 -6.49
C HIS A 44 -3.60 0.98 -7.16
N GLU A 45 -3.31 2.29 -7.14
CA GLU A 45 -4.17 3.30 -7.77
C GLU A 45 -4.20 3.13 -9.30
N ALA A 46 -3.07 2.78 -9.91
CA ALA A 46 -3.00 2.46 -11.35
C ALA A 46 -3.89 1.26 -11.70
N ALA A 47 -3.79 0.16 -10.94
CA ALA A 47 -4.62 -1.02 -11.15
C ALA A 47 -6.12 -0.79 -10.90
N SER A 48 -6.45 0.25 -10.12
CA SER A 48 -7.82 0.64 -9.77
C SER A 48 -8.40 1.72 -10.69
N GLY A 49 -7.67 2.14 -11.75
CA GLY A 49 -8.12 3.21 -12.68
C GLY A 49 -8.09 4.62 -12.07
N ARG A 50 -7.37 4.83 -10.96
CA ARG A 50 -7.34 6.11 -10.23
C ARG A 50 -5.97 6.80 -10.27
N LEU A 51 -5.09 6.42 -11.19
CA LEU A 51 -3.71 6.91 -11.27
C LEU A 51 -3.63 8.44 -11.37
N ALA A 52 -4.38 9.04 -12.31
CA ALA A 52 -4.38 10.49 -12.53
C ALA A 52 -4.88 11.23 -11.28
N ARG A 53 -5.93 10.72 -10.64
CA ARG A 53 -6.48 11.29 -9.40
C ARG A 53 -5.48 11.21 -8.26
N ALA A 54 -4.84 10.06 -8.07
CA ALA A 54 -3.83 9.88 -7.02
C ALA A 54 -2.64 10.84 -7.20
N LEU A 55 -2.19 11.06 -8.44
CA LEU A 55 -1.14 12.05 -8.71
C LEU A 55 -1.62 13.49 -8.52
N ALA A 56 -2.89 13.80 -8.82
CA ALA A 56 -3.48 15.11 -8.56
C ALA A 56 -3.54 15.42 -7.06
N ASP A 57 -3.96 14.44 -6.25
CA ASP A 57 -4.00 14.57 -4.78
C ASP A 57 -2.60 14.78 -4.16
N GLU A 58 -1.54 14.32 -4.85
CA GLU A 58 -0.13 14.58 -4.50
C GLU A 58 0.38 15.98 -4.97
N GLY A 59 -0.50 16.78 -5.53
CA GLY A 59 -0.21 18.13 -6.06
C GLY A 59 0.21 18.15 -7.53
N GLY A 60 -0.16 17.12 -8.29
CA GLY A 60 0.08 16.96 -9.71
C GLY A 60 1.41 16.30 -10.04
N ILE A 61 1.56 15.91 -11.32
CA ILE A 61 2.75 15.21 -11.80
C ILE A 61 4.03 16.02 -11.59
N GLN A 62 3.98 17.35 -11.68
CA GLN A 62 5.15 18.21 -11.46
C GLN A 62 5.74 18.04 -10.07
N LYS A 63 4.89 17.96 -9.03
CA LYS A 63 5.34 17.76 -7.64
C LYS A 63 5.67 16.30 -7.35
N ALA A 64 5.11 15.37 -8.13
CA ALA A 64 5.40 13.94 -8.01
C ALA A 64 6.72 13.54 -8.67
N MET A 65 7.16 14.26 -9.71
CA MET A 65 8.42 13.99 -10.40
C MET A 65 9.63 14.36 -9.54
N TRP A 66 10.78 13.78 -9.88
CA TRP A 66 12.08 14.13 -9.29
C TRP A 66 12.36 15.63 -9.42
N ALA A 67 12.65 16.27 -8.29
CA ALA A 67 12.85 17.72 -8.23
C ALA A 67 14.23 18.19 -8.73
N GLY A 68 15.14 17.26 -9.05
CA GLY A 68 16.50 17.55 -9.49
C GLY A 68 17.52 17.63 -8.36
N GLY A 69 18.81 17.49 -8.71
CA GLY A 69 19.93 17.59 -7.79
C GLY A 69 20.42 19.02 -7.60
N LEU A 70 21.27 19.23 -6.59
CA LEU A 70 21.88 20.54 -6.27
C LEU A 70 22.83 21.02 -7.37
N ARG A 71 23.44 20.12 -8.14
CA ARG A 71 24.44 20.45 -9.16
C ARG A 71 23.82 20.45 -10.56
N TRP A 72 24.04 21.55 -11.30
CA TRP A 72 23.59 21.68 -12.69
C TRP A 72 24.13 20.57 -13.64
N SER A 73 25.36 20.10 -13.39
CA SER A 73 25.99 18.99 -14.14
C SER A 73 25.22 17.69 -14.08
N ASP A 74 24.52 17.44 -12.96
CA ASP A 74 23.82 16.18 -12.71
C ASP A 74 22.46 16.12 -13.40
N ARG A 75 21.90 17.30 -13.77
CA ARG A 75 20.58 17.40 -14.40
C ARG A 75 20.48 16.70 -15.77
N ARG A 76 21.58 16.46 -16.46
CA ARG A 76 21.58 15.68 -17.72
C ARG A 76 21.17 14.23 -17.52
N HIS A 77 21.41 13.70 -16.33
CA HIS A 77 21.11 12.31 -15.96
C HIS A 77 19.85 12.18 -15.11
N ASP A 78 19.15 13.29 -14.83
CA ASP A 78 17.92 13.28 -14.06
C ASP A 78 16.81 12.53 -14.78
N PRO A 79 15.98 11.77 -14.03
CA PRO A 79 14.85 11.04 -14.60
C PRO A 79 13.83 12.00 -15.22
N LYS A 80 13.54 11.83 -16.50
CA LYS A 80 12.48 12.59 -17.21
C LYS A 80 11.11 11.93 -17.10
N ARG A 81 11.03 10.77 -16.49
CA ARG A 81 9.81 9.97 -16.27
C ARG A 81 9.82 9.39 -14.88
N LEU A 82 8.65 9.27 -14.29
CA LEU A 82 8.43 8.43 -13.13
C LEU A 82 8.34 6.98 -13.62
N LYS A 83 9.17 6.10 -13.06
CA LYS A 83 9.16 4.68 -13.36
C LYS A 83 8.99 3.89 -12.07
N LEU A 84 8.02 3.01 -12.05
CA LEU A 84 7.75 2.04 -11.00
C LEU A 84 7.88 0.64 -11.59
N ALA A 85 8.57 -0.26 -10.89
CA ALA A 85 8.64 -1.65 -11.30
C ALA A 85 8.60 -2.57 -10.09
N VAL A 86 7.85 -3.66 -10.21
CA VAL A 86 7.75 -4.72 -9.20
C VAL A 86 8.18 -6.06 -9.81
N VAL A 87 8.90 -6.83 -9.03
CA VAL A 87 9.21 -8.22 -9.29
C VAL A 87 8.46 -9.05 -8.27
N MET A 88 7.63 -9.96 -8.75
CA MET A 88 6.88 -10.93 -7.95
C MET A 88 7.40 -12.34 -8.24
N ASP A 89 6.86 -13.35 -7.59
CA ASP A 89 7.29 -14.75 -7.81
C ASP A 89 6.98 -15.23 -9.22
N ASP A 90 5.87 -14.77 -9.78
CA ASP A 90 5.30 -15.21 -11.05
C ASP A 90 5.32 -14.14 -12.16
N MET A 91 5.39 -12.86 -11.82
CA MET A 91 5.25 -11.75 -12.78
C MET A 91 6.15 -10.56 -12.43
N ASP A 92 6.65 -9.91 -13.48
CA ASP A 92 7.41 -8.66 -13.41
C ASP A 92 6.63 -7.55 -14.13
N TYR A 93 6.22 -6.53 -13.40
CA TYR A 93 5.46 -5.41 -13.95
C TYR A 93 6.24 -4.10 -13.89
N GLN A 94 6.12 -3.29 -14.93
CA GLN A 94 6.73 -1.96 -15.04
C GLN A 94 5.72 -0.95 -15.57
N LEU A 95 5.68 0.22 -14.94
CA LEU A 95 4.86 1.37 -15.29
C LEU A 95 5.76 2.60 -15.44
N GLU A 96 5.63 3.32 -16.57
CA GLU A 96 6.30 4.61 -16.78
C GLU A 96 5.27 5.70 -17.06
N ILE A 97 5.38 6.78 -16.30
CA ILE A 97 4.50 7.95 -16.35
C ILE A 97 5.32 9.18 -16.74
N GLY A 98 4.75 10.07 -17.51
CA GLY A 98 5.41 11.31 -17.91
C GLY A 98 4.42 12.40 -18.28
N PHE A 99 4.94 13.55 -18.70
CA PHE A 99 4.13 14.67 -19.16
C PHE A 99 3.55 14.42 -20.55
N PRO A 100 2.38 15.00 -20.89
CA PRO A 100 1.92 15.10 -22.26
C PRO A 100 2.90 15.92 -23.11
N GLU A 101 2.77 15.81 -24.42
CA GLU A 101 3.34 16.80 -25.32
C GLU A 101 2.53 18.09 -25.19
N PRO A 102 3.19 19.24 -24.93
CA PRO A 102 2.46 20.47 -24.71
C PRO A 102 1.65 20.86 -25.96
N LEU A 103 0.35 21.12 -25.76
CA LEU A 103 -0.55 21.63 -26.78
C LEU A 103 -1.03 23.03 -26.35
N GLU A 104 -0.86 24.04 -27.21
CA GLU A 104 -1.25 25.43 -26.91
C GLU A 104 -2.74 25.57 -26.61
N THR A 105 -3.57 24.69 -27.17
CA THR A 105 -5.04 24.69 -27.00
C THR A 105 -5.53 23.90 -25.81
N SER A 106 -4.66 23.15 -25.11
CA SER A 106 -5.06 22.31 -23.99
C SER A 106 -4.85 23.01 -22.64
N LEU A 107 -5.88 22.95 -21.79
CA LEU A 107 -5.80 23.33 -20.37
C LEU A 107 -5.13 22.25 -19.51
N PHE A 108 -4.96 21.03 -20.04
CA PHE A 108 -4.51 19.83 -19.33
C PHE A 108 -3.07 19.43 -19.65
N ASN A 109 -2.19 20.40 -19.95
CA ASN A 109 -0.79 20.13 -20.27
C ASN A 109 0.04 19.55 -19.10
N LEU A 110 -0.55 19.42 -17.94
CA LEU A 110 0.07 18.85 -16.73
C LEU A 110 -0.58 17.55 -16.27
N ASP A 111 -1.55 17.02 -17.03
CA ASP A 111 -2.12 15.71 -16.70
C ASP A 111 -1.06 14.60 -16.89
N PRO A 112 -1.00 13.64 -15.97
CA PRO A 112 -0.07 12.53 -16.10
C PRO A 112 -0.48 11.61 -17.25
N LEU A 113 0.47 11.22 -18.09
CA LEU A 113 0.25 10.23 -19.13
C LEU A 113 1.04 8.96 -18.86
N VAL A 114 0.41 7.81 -19.04
CA VAL A 114 1.08 6.52 -19.10
C VAL A 114 1.84 6.44 -20.41
N LYS A 115 3.17 6.51 -20.34
CA LYS A 115 4.06 6.44 -21.50
C LYS A 115 4.35 5.01 -21.91
N GLN A 116 4.47 4.13 -20.91
CA GLN A 116 4.81 2.74 -21.14
C GLN A 116 4.34 1.85 -20.01
N GLU A 117 3.80 0.68 -20.35
CA GLU A 117 3.56 -0.42 -19.41
C GLU A 117 4.08 -1.72 -20.00
N ARG A 118 4.68 -2.55 -19.18
CA ARG A 118 5.19 -3.85 -19.58
C ARG A 118 4.96 -4.88 -18.50
N LEU A 119 4.62 -6.10 -18.92
CA LEU A 119 4.47 -7.26 -18.06
C LEU A 119 5.21 -8.45 -18.65
N TRP A 120 5.98 -9.13 -17.81
CA TRP A 120 6.68 -10.36 -18.15
C TRP A 120 6.29 -11.44 -17.14
N LEU A 121 6.35 -12.69 -17.56
CA LEU A 121 6.34 -13.82 -16.64
C LEU A 121 7.71 -13.93 -15.97
N SER A 122 7.73 -14.14 -14.65
CA SER A 122 8.97 -14.27 -13.89
C SER A 122 9.77 -15.50 -14.32
N GLY A 123 11.10 -15.41 -14.12
CA GLY A 123 12.02 -16.48 -14.53
C GLY A 123 12.45 -16.46 -15.99
N GLN A 124 11.82 -15.64 -16.82
CA GLN A 124 12.25 -15.39 -18.19
C GLN A 124 13.15 -14.15 -18.28
N GLN A 125 14.12 -14.17 -19.20
CA GLN A 125 14.88 -12.94 -19.47
C GLN A 125 13.93 -11.86 -19.98
N ARG A 126 14.01 -10.65 -19.44
CA ARG A 126 13.20 -9.50 -19.88
C ARG A 126 13.60 -9.07 -21.31
N ARG A 127 13.09 -9.79 -22.29
CA ARG A 127 13.25 -9.49 -23.72
C ARG A 127 11.90 -9.03 -24.29
N PRO A 128 11.88 -8.29 -25.40
CA PRO A 128 10.62 -7.95 -26.07
C PRO A 128 9.75 -9.17 -26.41
N SER A 129 10.39 -10.31 -26.76
CA SER A 129 9.70 -11.56 -27.10
C SER A 129 9.06 -12.28 -25.91
N SER A 130 9.52 -12.03 -24.68
CA SER A 130 8.94 -12.62 -23.45
C SER A 130 7.95 -11.69 -22.75
N CYS A 131 7.70 -10.50 -23.33
CA CYS A 131 6.78 -9.52 -22.79
C CYS A 131 5.34 -9.89 -23.17
N ILE A 132 4.53 -10.31 -22.18
CA ILE A 132 3.13 -10.71 -22.40
C ILE A 132 2.17 -9.53 -22.49
N MET A 133 2.59 -8.35 -22.02
CA MET A 133 1.87 -7.09 -22.17
C MET A 133 2.88 -5.98 -22.47
N GLN A 134 2.70 -5.28 -23.58
CA GLN A 134 3.48 -4.10 -23.94
C GLN A 134 2.52 -3.00 -24.37
N ARG A 135 2.49 -1.93 -23.60
CA ARG A 135 1.81 -0.69 -23.98
C ARG A 135 2.81 0.41 -24.25
N GLU A 136 2.55 1.17 -25.29
CA GLU A 136 3.28 2.39 -25.66
C GLU A 136 2.23 3.49 -25.94
N ASN A 137 2.14 4.48 -25.05
CA ASN A 137 1.11 5.53 -25.10
C ASN A 137 -0.32 4.94 -25.20
N GLN A 138 -1.01 5.13 -26.31
CA GLN A 138 -2.41 4.71 -26.55
C GLN A 138 -2.55 3.33 -27.21
N THR A 139 -1.47 2.66 -27.55
CA THR A 139 -1.50 1.36 -28.20
C THR A 139 -0.93 0.28 -27.30
N ALA A 140 -1.54 -0.90 -27.31
CA ALA A 140 -1.04 -2.04 -26.56
C ALA A 140 -1.05 -3.31 -27.39
N PHE A 141 -0.08 -4.20 -27.10
CA PHE A 141 -0.01 -5.57 -27.59
C PHE A 141 -0.03 -6.51 -26.40
N LEU A 142 -0.91 -7.48 -26.43
CA LEU A 142 -1.13 -8.44 -25.35
C LEU A 142 -0.97 -9.87 -25.89
N HIS A 143 -0.55 -10.79 -25.04
CA HIS A 143 -0.67 -12.21 -25.35
C HIS A 143 -2.04 -12.69 -24.85
N ASN A 144 -2.81 -13.29 -25.76
CA ASN A 144 -4.09 -13.89 -25.43
C ASN A 144 -3.90 -15.28 -24.79
N VAL A 145 -4.99 -15.89 -24.35
CA VAL A 145 -5.01 -17.23 -23.75
C VAL A 145 -4.37 -18.31 -24.65
N GLU A 146 -4.32 -18.13 -25.97
CA GLU A 146 -3.63 -19.02 -26.90
C GLU A 146 -2.12 -18.75 -27.01
N GLY A 147 -1.59 -17.77 -26.26
CA GLY A 147 -0.19 -17.33 -26.34
C GLY A 147 0.14 -16.47 -27.58
N LYS A 148 -0.86 -16.07 -28.37
CA LYS A 148 -0.68 -15.22 -29.54
C LYS A 148 -0.60 -13.75 -29.12
N ARG A 149 0.38 -13.03 -29.69
CA ARG A 149 0.48 -11.58 -29.54
C ARG A 149 -0.54 -10.89 -30.45
N VAL A 150 -1.48 -10.18 -29.85
CA VAL A 150 -2.57 -9.45 -30.50
C VAL A 150 -2.53 -7.98 -30.15
N ALA A 151 -2.92 -7.11 -31.08
CA ALA A 151 -3.14 -5.71 -30.78
C ALA A 151 -4.43 -5.59 -29.96
N TYR A 152 -4.38 -4.82 -28.85
CA TYR A 152 -5.59 -4.55 -28.07
C TYR A 152 -6.54 -3.66 -28.89
N PRO A 153 -7.80 -4.07 -29.07
CA PRO A 153 -8.67 -3.46 -30.09
C PRO A 153 -9.17 -2.07 -29.73
N ALA A 154 -9.15 -1.69 -28.45
CA ALA A 154 -9.62 -0.39 -27.99
C ALA A 154 -8.50 0.65 -28.00
N VAL A 155 -8.86 1.91 -28.27
CA VAL A 155 -7.99 3.06 -28.06
C VAL A 155 -7.93 3.32 -26.55
N LEU A 156 -6.72 3.26 -25.98
CA LEU A 156 -6.50 3.43 -24.56
C LEU A 156 -6.53 4.90 -24.15
N HIS A 157 -7.17 5.18 -23.03
CA HIS A 157 -7.07 6.48 -22.36
C HIS A 157 -5.64 6.67 -21.85
N PRO A 158 -4.96 7.74 -22.26
CA PRO A 158 -3.54 7.90 -21.96
C PRO A 158 -3.24 8.19 -20.47
N GLU A 159 -4.21 8.73 -19.75
CA GLU A 159 -4.11 9.07 -18.31
C GLU A 159 -4.31 7.86 -17.37
N GLU A 160 -4.84 6.75 -17.90
CA GLU A 160 -5.12 5.55 -17.11
C GLU A 160 -4.18 4.40 -17.46
N SER A 161 -3.87 3.56 -16.48
CA SER A 161 -3.19 2.27 -16.71
C SER A 161 -4.06 1.34 -17.57
N LEU A 162 -3.42 0.45 -18.33
CA LEU A 162 -4.15 -0.61 -19.04
C LEU A 162 -5.01 -1.44 -18.08
N PHE A 163 -4.56 -1.67 -16.86
CA PHE A 163 -5.34 -2.42 -15.86
C PHE A 163 -6.67 -1.76 -15.50
N GLY A 164 -6.76 -0.42 -15.54
CA GLY A 164 -8.03 0.30 -15.33
C GLY A 164 -9.04 0.12 -16.46
N GLN A 165 -8.56 -0.26 -17.64
CA GLN A 165 -9.34 -0.32 -18.88
C GLN A 165 -9.58 -1.75 -19.41
N LEU A 166 -8.84 -2.74 -18.87
CA LEU A 166 -8.93 -4.13 -19.30
C LEU A 166 -10.23 -4.77 -18.79
N GLY A 167 -11.06 -5.27 -19.73
CA GLY A 167 -12.38 -5.82 -19.44
C GLY A 167 -12.55 -7.34 -19.69
N GLU A 168 -11.54 -8.03 -20.28
CA GLU A 168 -11.70 -9.37 -20.81
C GLU A 168 -10.85 -10.42 -20.03
N PRO A 169 -11.23 -10.83 -18.82
CA PRO A 169 -10.44 -11.75 -18.02
C PRO A 169 -10.28 -13.15 -18.67
N HIS A 170 -11.23 -13.57 -19.49
CA HIS A 170 -11.19 -14.83 -20.20
C HIS A 170 -10.19 -14.84 -21.40
N LEU A 171 -9.82 -13.67 -21.92
CA LEU A 171 -8.81 -13.54 -22.98
C LEU A 171 -7.41 -13.27 -22.40
N TYR A 172 -7.32 -12.60 -21.25
CA TYR A 172 -6.07 -12.13 -20.63
C TYR A 172 -6.02 -12.50 -19.14
N PRO A 173 -5.99 -13.79 -18.78
CA PRO A 173 -6.11 -14.25 -17.40
C PRO A 173 -4.95 -13.77 -16.52
N GLU A 174 -3.72 -13.78 -17.01
CA GLU A 174 -2.53 -13.35 -16.24
C GLU A 174 -2.60 -11.85 -15.89
N LEU A 175 -3.04 -11.04 -16.85
CA LEU A 175 -3.20 -9.60 -16.65
C LEU A 175 -4.31 -9.31 -15.63
N SER A 176 -5.43 -10.02 -15.74
CA SER A 176 -6.56 -9.89 -14.82
C SER A 176 -6.18 -10.32 -13.40
N GLN A 177 -5.42 -11.40 -13.27
CA GLN A 177 -4.90 -11.87 -11.98
C GLN A 177 -3.98 -10.84 -11.32
N LEU A 178 -3.07 -10.23 -12.09
CA LEU A 178 -2.19 -9.19 -11.57
C LEU A 178 -2.99 -7.95 -11.15
N ARG A 179 -3.95 -7.51 -11.99
CA ARG A 179 -4.85 -6.40 -11.65
C ARG A 179 -5.56 -6.63 -10.32
N GLU A 180 -6.21 -7.78 -10.15
CA GLU A 180 -6.92 -8.12 -8.92
C GLU A 180 -5.98 -8.15 -7.71
N ARG A 181 -4.78 -8.72 -7.87
CA ARG A 181 -3.77 -8.76 -6.82
C ARG A 181 -3.36 -7.36 -6.37
N LEU A 182 -3.10 -6.44 -7.31
CA LEU A 182 -2.75 -5.05 -7.01
C LEU A 182 -3.92 -4.27 -6.38
N GLN A 183 -5.16 -4.50 -6.83
CA GLN A 183 -6.37 -3.90 -6.26
C GLN A 183 -6.68 -4.37 -4.84
N GLN A 184 -6.27 -5.58 -4.49
CA GLN A 184 -6.43 -6.12 -3.14
C GLN A 184 -5.38 -5.63 -2.15
N TRP A 185 -4.34 -4.90 -2.58
CA TRP A 185 -3.38 -4.31 -1.67
C TRP A 185 -4.05 -3.34 -0.71
N ARG A 186 -3.58 -3.28 0.53
CA ARG A 186 -4.13 -2.40 1.56
C ARG A 186 -3.09 -1.43 2.07
N PHE A 187 -3.54 -0.19 2.25
CA PHE A 187 -2.72 0.93 2.67
C PHE A 187 -3.39 1.62 3.86
N TYR A 188 -2.83 1.44 5.04
CA TYR A 188 -3.34 2.06 6.27
C TYR A 188 -2.38 3.18 6.66
N HIS A 189 -2.71 4.39 6.22
CA HIS A 189 -1.93 5.59 6.50
C HIS A 189 -2.46 6.29 7.74
N GLU A 190 -3.75 6.56 7.77
CA GLU A 190 -4.43 7.25 8.85
C GLU A 190 -5.86 6.71 8.97
N PHE A 191 -6.25 6.37 10.20
CA PHE A 191 -7.63 5.98 10.47
C PHE A 191 -8.45 7.20 10.87
N ALA A 192 -9.72 7.22 10.45
CA ALA A 192 -10.67 8.29 10.72
C ALA A 192 -11.17 8.24 12.17
N VAL A 193 -10.28 8.53 13.14
CA VAL A 193 -10.59 8.40 14.58
C VAL A 193 -11.06 9.70 15.26
N TRP A 194 -11.13 10.82 14.56
CA TRP A 194 -11.54 12.12 15.10
C TRP A 194 -13.02 12.12 15.51
N PRO A 195 -13.46 13.05 16.40
CA PRO A 195 -14.86 13.19 16.79
C PRO A 195 -15.78 13.39 15.58
N GLY A 196 -16.91 12.64 15.57
CA GLY A 196 -17.87 12.67 14.46
C GLY A 196 -17.50 11.84 13.22
N SER A 197 -16.37 11.14 13.24
CA SER A 197 -15.98 10.22 12.15
C SER A 197 -16.89 8.97 12.10
N PRO A 198 -17.04 8.34 10.92
CA PRO A 198 -17.90 7.15 10.75
C PRO A 198 -17.56 5.97 11.67
N ILE A 199 -16.29 5.82 12.07
CA ILE A 199 -15.86 4.75 12.97
C ILE A 199 -16.52 4.82 14.35
N ARG A 200 -16.96 6.01 14.78
CA ARG A 200 -17.59 6.28 16.08
C ARG A 200 -19.10 6.14 16.06
N ALA A 201 -19.69 5.98 14.89
CA ALA A 201 -21.13 5.88 14.68
C ALA A 201 -21.56 4.41 14.44
N PRO A 202 -22.84 4.08 14.62
CA PRO A 202 -23.41 2.83 14.15
C PRO A 202 -23.16 2.61 12.65
N GLN A 203 -22.89 1.37 12.25
CA GLN A 203 -22.51 1.01 10.88
C GLN A 203 -23.62 0.23 10.17
N ILE A 204 -23.54 0.17 8.84
CA ILE A 204 -24.47 -0.60 8.03
C ILE A 204 -24.22 -2.09 8.22
N ASP A 205 -25.28 -2.89 8.37
CA ASP A 205 -25.27 -4.35 8.55
C ASP A 205 -24.83 -5.05 7.26
N VAL A 206 -23.54 -5.07 6.97
CA VAL A 206 -22.94 -5.81 5.86
C VAL A 206 -21.64 -6.44 6.32
N ARG A 207 -21.48 -7.75 6.08
CA ARG A 207 -20.21 -8.43 6.39
C ARG A 207 -19.05 -7.78 5.66
N ALA A 208 -18.01 -7.48 6.42
CA ALA A 208 -16.80 -6.83 5.93
C ALA A 208 -15.57 -7.73 6.19
N PRO A 209 -15.18 -8.58 5.22
CA PRO A 209 -14.03 -9.47 5.40
C PRO A 209 -12.68 -8.73 5.42
N VAL A 210 -12.67 -7.44 5.09
CA VAL A 210 -11.48 -6.58 5.05
C VAL A 210 -11.83 -5.21 5.62
N LEU A 211 -10.94 -4.64 6.43
CA LEU A 211 -11.07 -3.26 6.93
C LEU A 211 -10.91 -2.25 5.79
N SER A 212 -11.76 -1.23 5.74
CA SER A 212 -11.59 -0.08 4.85
C SER A 212 -10.32 0.70 5.17
N HIS A 213 -9.78 1.43 4.19
CA HIS A 213 -8.50 2.17 4.37
C HIS A 213 -8.55 3.21 5.51
N ASP A 214 -9.71 3.80 5.75
CA ASP A 214 -9.99 4.80 6.78
C ASP A 214 -10.51 4.22 8.11
N GLY A 215 -10.76 2.91 8.17
CA GLY A 215 -11.31 2.21 9.34
C GLY A 215 -12.83 2.37 9.52
N SER A 216 -13.54 3.01 8.59
CA SER A 216 -14.97 3.37 8.74
C SER A 216 -15.90 2.18 8.98
N ASN A 217 -15.52 0.96 8.61
CA ASN A 217 -16.29 -0.28 8.80
C ASN A 217 -15.76 -1.16 9.95
N LEU A 218 -15.17 -0.55 11.00
CA LEU A 218 -14.52 -1.28 12.10
C LEU A 218 -15.44 -2.32 12.76
N ALA A 219 -16.67 -1.93 13.14
CA ALA A 219 -17.57 -2.81 13.88
C ALA A 219 -18.02 -4.02 13.04
N THR A 220 -18.38 -3.80 11.77
CA THR A 220 -18.79 -4.89 10.87
C THR A 220 -17.62 -5.80 10.50
N ALA A 221 -16.41 -5.27 10.38
CA ALA A 221 -15.22 -6.07 10.16
C ALA A 221 -14.83 -6.87 11.41
N TRP A 222 -14.93 -6.28 12.60
CA TRP A 222 -14.76 -6.99 13.88
C TRP A 222 -15.75 -8.16 14.02
N ALA A 223 -17.06 -7.91 13.84
CA ALA A 223 -18.09 -8.95 13.89
C ALA A 223 -17.82 -10.08 12.88
N THR A 224 -17.30 -9.74 11.68
CA THR A 224 -16.92 -10.72 10.66
C THR A 224 -15.75 -11.60 11.09
N ILE A 225 -14.76 -11.04 11.83
CA ILE A 225 -13.65 -11.82 12.41
C ILE A 225 -14.17 -12.79 13.47
N VAL A 226 -15.05 -12.32 14.36
CA VAL A 226 -15.64 -13.16 15.42
C VAL A 226 -16.42 -14.34 14.83
N GLU A 227 -17.19 -14.12 13.76
CA GLU A 227 -17.99 -15.18 13.11
C GLU A 227 -17.18 -16.14 12.22
N ARG A 228 -16.14 -15.65 11.53
CA ARG A 228 -15.48 -16.39 10.43
C ARG A 228 -13.98 -16.37 10.45
N GLY A 229 -13.36 -15.70 11.41
CA GLY A 229 -11.93 -15.47 11.42
C GLY A 229 -11.22 -16.09 12.62
N HIS A 230 -10.17 -15.41 13.05
CA HIS A 230 -9.28 -15.83 14.14
C HIS A 230 -9.78 -15.33 15.50
N SER A 231 -10.96 -15.77 15.92
CA SER A 231 -11.60 -15.31 17.18
C SER A 231 -10.78 -15.61 18.43
N GLU A 232 -10.07 -16.74 18.48
CA GLU A 232 -9.19 -17.11 19.59
C GLU A 232 -8.01 -16.15 19.71
N LEU A 233 -7.30 -15.93 18.60
CA LEU A 233 -6.17 -14.99 18.58
C LEU A 233 -6.62 -13.54 18.85
N LEU A 234 -7.79 -13.14 18.34
CA LEU A 234 -8.40 -11.85 18.66
C LEU A 234 -8.59 -11.72 20.19
N SER A 235 -9.19 -12.73 20.84
CA SER A 235 -9.43 -12.72 22.27
C SER A 235 -8.14 -12.64 23.09
N GLU A 236 -7.12 -13.42 22.72
CA GLU A 236 -5.80 -13.42 23.39
C GLU A 236 -5.11 -12.05 23.28
N VAL A 237 -5.11 -11.47 22.09
CA VAL A 237 -4.48 -10.16 21.85
C VAL A 237 -5.21 -9.06 22.59
N MET A 238 -6.55 -9.08 22.61
CA MET A 238 -7.34 -8.11 23.34
C MET A 238 -7.18 -8.24 24.85
N ALA A 239 -7.11 -9.46 25.39
CA ALA A 239 -6.83 -9.68 26.79
C ALA A 239 -5.42 -9.19 27.22
N GLN A 240 -4.43 -9.31 26.32
CA GLN A 240 -3.09 -8.77 26.56
C GLN A 240 -3.06 -7.23 26.52
N ALA A 241 -3.77 -6.63 25.55
CA ALA A 241 -3.79 -5.18 25.35
C ALA A 241 -4.66 -4.44 26.37
N PHE A 242 -5.79 -5.04 26.77
CA PHE A 242 -6.80 -4.47 27.65
C PHE A 242 -7.30 -5.51 28.68
N PRO A 243 -6.49 -5.86 29.69
CA PRO A 243 -6.78 -6.98 30.61
C PRO A 243 -8.10 -6.84 31.37
N ASP A 244 -8.56 -5.60 31.62
CA ASP A 244 -9.79 -5.32 32.37
C ASP A 244 -10.99 -4.97 31.48
N SER A 245 -10.91 -5.23 30.20
CA SER A 245 -11.91 -4.79 29.23
C SER A 245 -12.32 -5.91 28.26
N GLN A 246 -13.59 -5.95 27.92
CA GLN A 246 -14.14 -6.81 26.87
C GLN A 246 -14.73 -5.95 25.77
N PHE A 247 -14.50 -6.34 24.53
CA PHE A 247 -15.01 -5.65 23.35
C PHE A 247 -16.03 -6.52 22.63
N ASP A 248 -17.14 -5.91 22.25
CA ASP A 248 -18.24 -6.55 21.56
C ASP A 248 -18.86 -5.61 20.52
N VAL A 249 -19.79 -6.12 19.72
CA VAL A 249 -20.54 -5.36 18.72
C VAL A 249 -22.02 -5.52 18.97
N GLU A 250 -22.72 -4.40 19.15
CA GLU A 250 -24.15 -4.34 19.36
C GLU A 250 -24.93 -4.56 18.06
N VAL A 251 -26.25 -4.82 18.17
CA VAL A 251 -27.18 -5.10 17.06
C VAL A 251 -27.17 -4.03 15.96
N GLN A 252 -26.82 -2.78 16.27
CA GLN A 252 -26.67 -1.70 15.30
C GLN A 252 -25.25 -1.57 14.72
N PHE A 253 -24.42 -2.60 14.86
CA PHE A 253 -23.00 -2.60 14.46
C PHE A 253 -22.24 -1.38 14.99
N GLN A 254 -22.34 -1.19 16.29
CA GLN A 254 -21.54 -0.23 17.05
C GLN A 254 -20.61 -0.99 18.00
N MET A 255 -19.36 -0.59 18.07
CA MET A 255 -18.39 -1.17 19.01
C MET A 255 -18.75 -0.78 20.43
N LEU A 256 -18.78 -1.77 21.31
CA LEU A 256 -18.95 -1.62 22.75
C LEU A 256 -17.70 -2.07 23.50
N MET A 257 -17.41 -1.41 24.61
CA MET A 257 -16.38 -1.82 25.58
C MET A 257 -16.97 -1.91 26.97
N SER A 258 -17.01 -3.12 27.52
CA SER A 258 -17.30 -3.35 28.95
C SER A 258 -15.98 -3.36 29.71
N ARG A 259 -15.90 -2.61 30.80
CA ARG A 259 -14.69 -2.52 31.61
C ARG A 259 -15.02 -2.79 33.07
N TYR A 260 -14.14 -3.52 33.76
CA TYR A 260 -14.29 -3.78 35.18
C TYR A 260 -14.42 -2.46 35.98
N GLY A 261 -15.43 -2.38 36.87
CA GLY A 261 -15.73 -1.18 37.68
C GLY A 261 -16.58 -0.12 36.94
N ILE A 262 -16.96 -0.32 35.69
CA ILE A 262 -17.89 0.56 34.95
C ILE A 262 -19.22 -0.17 34.78
N LEU A 263 -20.33 0.44 35.26
CA LEU A 263 -21.65 -0.19 35.32
C LEU A 263 -22.34 -0.34 33.95
N ARG A 264 -21.94 0.45 32.97
CA ARG A 264 -22.52 0.38 31.60
C ARG A 264 -21.42 0.25 30.57
N PRO A 265 -21.65 -0.46 29.46
CA PRO A 265 -20.72 -0.45 28.32
C PRO A 265 -20.48 0.96 27.79
N LEU A 266 -19.28 1.22 27.35
CA LEU A 266 -18.91 2.43 26.63
C LEU A 266 -19.09 2.16 25.14
N GLU A 267 -19.70 3.11 24.43
CA GLU A 267 -19.85 3.09 22.98
C GLU A 267 -18.58 3.61 22.29
N SER A 268 -18.39 3.27 21.02
CA SER A 268 -17.25 3.72 20.19
C SER A 268 -17.07 5.23 20.17
N ALA A 269 -18.17 6.00 20.32
CA ALA A 269 -18.12 7.45 20.45
C ALA A 269 -17.28 7.95 21.63
N ALA A 270 -17.23 7.16 22.71
CA ALA A 270 -16.50 7.48 23.95
C ALA A 270 -15.07 6.90 23.98
N PHE A 271 -14.65 6.13 22.98
CA PHE A 271 -13.31 5.57 22.94
C PHE A 271 -12.26 6.65 22.68
N SER A 272 -11.07 6.48 23.26
CA SER A 272 -9.92 7.30 22.90
C SER A 272 -9.48 7.02 21.47
N ASP A 273 -8.83 8.00 20.81
CA ASP A 273 -8.29 7.86 19.46
C ASP A 273 -7.27 6.71 19.38
N GLY A 274 -6.43 6.56 20.44
CA GLY A 274 -5.48 5.46 20.54
C GLY A 274 -6.16 4.08 20.63
N THR A 275 -7.27 3.96 21.37
CA THR A 275 -8.06 2.73 21.45
C THR A 275 -8.65 2.38 20.09
N LEU A 276 -9.31 3.33 19.42
CA LEU A 276 -9.88 3.09 18.08
C LEU A 276 -8.81 2.73 17.06
N ARG A 277 -7.66 3.42 17.08
CA ARG A 277 -6.54 3.10 16.20
C ARG A 277 -6.01 1.69 16.43
N PHE A 278 -5.86 1.28 17.68
CA PHE A 278 -5.43 -0.08 18.01
C PHE A 278 -6.44 -1.12 17.51
N LEU A 279 -7.75 -0.91 17.75
CA LEU A 279 -8.81 -1.79 17.23
C LEU A 279 -8.79 -1.91 15.71
N CYS A 280 -8.58 -0.81 14.99
CA CYS A 280 -8.42 -0.82 13.53
C CYS A 280 -7.20 -1.66 13.10
N LEU A 281 -6.06 -1.53 13.79
CA LEU A 281 -4.87 -2.34 13.50
C LEU A 281 -5.12 -3.82 13.77
N VAL A 282 -5.80 -4.17 14.87
CA VAL A 282 -6.21 -5.55 15.18
C VAL A 282 -7.06 -6.13 14.05
N VAL A 283 -8.10 -5.40 13.65
CA VAL A 283 -9.01 -5.86 12.59
C VAL A 283 -8.32 -5.94 11.23
N ALA A 284 -7.45 -4.99 10.89
CA ALA A 284 -6.69 -5.02 9.65
C ALA A 284 -5.77 -6.26 9.57
N LEU A 285 -5.07 -6.56 10.67
CA LEU A 285 -4.09 -7.65 10.75
C LEU A 285 -4.72 -9.05 10.90
N LEU A 286 -5.93 -9.14 11.48
CA LEU A 286 -6.68 -10.39 11.66
C LEU A 286 -7.79 -10.59 10.61
N SER A 287 -7.74 -9.86 9.50
CA SER A 287 -8.74 -9.94 8.44
C SER A 287 -8.97 -11.39 7.98
N PRO A 288 -10.24 -11.88 7.92
CA PRO A 288 -10.57 -13.22 7.41
C PRO A 288 -10.19 -13.44 5.95
N ARG A 289 -9.99 -12.36 5.21
CA ARG A 289 -9.46 -12.36 3.84
C ARG A 289 -8.19 -11.51 3.79
N PRO A 290 -7.05 -12.04 4.25
CA PRO A 290 -5.82 -11.28 4.33
C PRO A 290 -5.37 -10.84 2.92
N PRO A 291 -5.05 -9.56 2.72
CA PRO A 291 -4.54 -9.08 1.45
C PRO A 291 -3.13 -9.65 1.19
N ALA A 292 -2.77 -9.85 -0.09
CA ALA A 292 -1.43 -10.33 -0.42
C ALA A 292 -0.32 -9.36 0.03
N PHE A 293 -0.64 -8.06 0.11
CA PHE A 293 0.26 -7.00 0.57
C PHE A 293 -0.49 -5.97 1.42
N MET A 294 0.13 -5.55 2.52
CA MET A 294 -0.41 -4.53 3.42
C MET A 294 0.70 -3.57 3.85
N ALA A 295 0.46 -2.27 3.66
CA ALA A 295 1.34 -1.21 4.12
C ALA A 295 0.73 -0.49 5.33
N LEU A 296 1.47 -0.45 6.43
CA LEU A 296 1.12 0.24 7.66
C LEU A 296 2.04 1.45 7.83
N ASN A 297 1.48 2.64 7.86
CA ASN A 297 2.25 3.86 8.09
C ASN A 297 2.22 4.22 9.56
N GLU A 298 3.39 4.11 10.22
CA GLU A 298 3.59 4.48 11.63
C GLU A 298 2.50 3.91 12.55
N PRO A 299 2.31 2.57 12.56
CA PRO A 299 1.21 1.95 13.29
C PRO A 299 1.30 2.21 14.81
N GLU A 300 2.50 2.47 15.32
CA GLU A 300 2.74 2.80 16.73
C GLU A 300 2.34 4.23 17.13
N ASN A 301 2.07 5.10 16.16
CA ASN A 301 1.76 6.50 16.46
C ASN A 301 0.45 6.63 17.25
N ILE A 302 0.44 7.51 18.27
CA ILE A 302 -0.71 7.74 19.18
C ILE A 302 -1.02 6.54 20.09
N LEU A 303 -0.37 5.39 19.95
CA LEU A 303 -0.60 4.25 20.85
C LEU A 303 0.19 4.40 22.15
N HIS A 304 -0.46 3.96 23.24
CA HIS A 304 0.26 3.80 24.52
C HIS A 304 1.30 2.68 24.40
N GLU A 305 2.42 2.82 25.08
CA GLU A 305 3.53 1.87 25.00
C GLU A 305 3.15 0.43 25.39
N ASP A 306 2.19 0.27 26.30
CA ASP A 306 1.69 -1.03 26.75
C ASP A 306 0.97 -1.82 25.65
N LEU A 307 0.49 -1.16 24.59
CA LEU A 307 -0.13 -1.79 23.43
C LEU A 307 0.88 -2.33 22.42
N LEU A 308 2.14 -1.88 22.48
CA LEU A 308 3.16 -2.25 21.49
C LEU A 308 3.52 -3.75 21.51
N PRO A 309 3.61 -4.46 22.65
CA PRO A 309 3.86 -5.90 22.63
C PRO A 309 2.75 -6.69 21.93
N ALA A 310 1.47 -6.37 22.19
CA ALA A 310 0.33 -6.99 21.51
C ALA A 310 0.33 -6.69 20.01
N LEU A 311 0.61 -5.44 19.63
CA LEU A 311 0.75 -5.05 18.21
C LEU A 311 1.90 -5.80 17.52
N ALA A 312 3.05 -5.94 18.18
CA ALA A 312 4.21 -6.64 17.63
C ALA A 312 3.90 -8.13 17.36
N ARG A 313 3.19 -8.80 18.28
CA ARG A 313 2.70 -10.17 18.09
C ARG A 313 1.75 -10.28 16.91
N LEU A 314 0.79 -9.38 16.79
CA LEU A 314 -0.16 -9.33 15.67
C LEU A 314 0.54 -9.14 14.31
N ILE A 315 1.50 -8.23 14.24
CA ILE A 315 2.29 -7.99 13.02
C ILE A 315 3.07 -9.24 12.63
N ALA A 316 3.70 -9.91 13.59
CA ALA A 316 4.43 -11.14 13.34
C ALA A 316 3.52 -12.23 12.80
N GLU A 317 2.36 -12.43 13.39
CA GLU A 317 1.36 -13.41 12.97
C GLU A 317 0.82 -13.10 11.57
N ALA A 318 0.38 -11.87 11.32
CA ALA A 318 -0.12 -11.43 10.03
C ALA A 318 0.93 -11.57 8.91
N SER A 319 2.22 -11.47 9.23
CA SER A 319 3.31 -11.64 8.25
C SER A 319 3.41 -13.06 7.69
N THR A 320 2.75 -14.04 8.30
CA THR A 320 2.73 -15.44 7.82
C THR A 320 1.85 -15.61 6.58
N PHE A 321 0.79 -14.80 6.42
CA PHE A 321 -0.13 -14.85 5.28
C PHE A 321 -0.12 -13.61 4.40
N SER A 322 0.27 -12.44 4.91
CA SER A 322 0.39 -11.20 4.15
C SER A 322 1.85 -10.74 4.08
N GLN A 323 2.26 -10.16 2.96
CA GLN A 323 3.51 -9.41 2.94
C GLN A 323 3.27 -8.04 3.58
N LEU A 324 4.01 -7.72 4.64
CA LEU A 324 3.87 -6.49 5.39
C LEU A 324 4.98 -5.50 5.08
N TRP A 325 4.58 -4.24 4.96
CA TRP A 325 5.43 -3.07 4.85
C TRP A 325 5.08 -2.08 5.95
N ILE A 326 6.02 -1.83 6.85
CA ILE A 326 5.80 -0.96 8.01
C ILE A 326 6.78 0.20 7.93
N THR A 327 6.27 1.44 7.88
CA THR A 327 7.09 2.62 8.15
C THR A 327 7.04 2.94 9.63
N ARG A 328 8.15 3.36 10.23
CA ARG A 328 8.23 3.64 11.66
C ARG A 328 9.12 4.83 12.01
N HIS A 329 8.84 5.45 13.14
CA HIS A 329 9.71 6.42 13.79
C HIS A 329 10.49 5.82 14.95
N SER A 330 9.82 5.05 15.83
CA SER A 330 10.44 4.49 17.03
C SER A 330 11.14 3.15 16.76
N PRO A 331 12.35 2.90 17.28
CA PRO A 331 13.01 1.60 17.19
C PRO A 331 12.30 0.50 17.99
N ARG A 332 11.50 0.86 19.01
CA ARG A 332 10.91 -0.08 19.98
C ARG A 332 10.01 -1.12 19.32
N LEU A 333 9.08 -0.71 18.46
CA LEU A 333 8.18 -1.66 17.77
C LEU A 333 8.95 -2.70 16.98
N ALA A 334 9.96 -2.30 16.18
CA ALA A 334 10.74 -3.25 15.39
C ALA A 334 11.58 -4.21 16.25
N THR A 335 12.02 -3.77 17.43
CA THR A 335 12.71 -4.63 18.39
C THR A 335 11.76 -5.67 18.97
N LEU A 336 10.52 -5.27 19.30
CA LEU A 336 9.49 -6.20 19.78
C LEU A 336 9.09 -7.21 18.71
N ILE A 337 8.86 -6.77 17.47
CA ILE A 337 8.53 -7.66 16.36
C ILE A 337 9.63 -8.70 16.12
N ALA A 338 10.90 -8.29 16.21
CA ALA A 338 12.04 -9.18 16.00
C ALA A 338 12.16 -10.30 17.03
N GLN A 339 11.42 -10.24 18.14
CA GLN A 339 11.32 -11.33 19.11
C GLN A 339 10.46 -12.50 18.60
N TYR A 340 9.55 -12.24 17.66
CA TYR A 340 8.60 -13.22 17.14
C TYR A 340 8.93 -13.72 15.73
N THR A 341 9.52 -12.88 14.87
CA THR A 341 9.79 -13.23 13.47
C THR A 341 10.98 -12.48 12.88
N ALA A 342 11.51 -12.99 11.76
CA ALA A 342 12.57 -12.32 11.01
C ALA A 342 12.04 -11.02 10.36
N VAL A 343 12.84 -9.95 10.45
CA VAL A 343 12.50 -8.61 9.96
C VAL A 343 13.52 -8.15 8.94
N ASN A 344 13.08 -7.85 7.72
CA ASN A 344 13.90 -7.15 6.74
C ASN A 344 13.93 -5.65 7.10
N ARG A 345 15.08 -5.15 7.54
CA ARG A 345 15.25 -3.76 7.98
C ARG A 345 15.79 -2.92 6.84
N ILE A 346 15.01 -1.94 6.39
CA ILE A 346 15.36 -0.99 5.34
C ILE A 346 15.59 0.37 6.03
N ALA A 347 16.85 0.75 6.17
CA ALA A 347 17.20 2.04 6.76
C ALA A 347 17.39 3.08 5.64
N LEU A 348 16.60 4.15 5.68
CA LEU A 348 16.70 5.25 4.71
C LEU A 348 17.51 6.41 5.31
N GLU A 349 18.22 7.09 4.43
CA GLU A 349 18.88 8.36 4.71
C GLU A 349 18.64 9.33 3.55
N GLN A 350 18.89 10.59 3.79
CA GLN A 350 18.87 11.62 2.75
C GLN A 350 20.29 12.13 2.52
N GLN A 351 20.76 12.03 1.30
CA GLN A 351 22.05 12.55 0.89
C GLN A 351 21.86 13.51 -0.28
N GLU A 352 22.29 14.74 -0.14
CA GLU A 352 22.16 15.83 -1.16
C GLU A 352 20.73 15.97 -1.73
N GLY A 353 19.70 15.80 -0.87
CA GLY A 353 18.29 15.84 -1.29
C GLY A 353 17.73 14.54 -1.86
N GLU A 354 18.57 13.53 -2.08
CA GLU A 354 18.19 12.21 -2.59
C GLU A 354 17.95 11.20 -1.46
N THR A 355 16.84 10.46 -1.54
CA THR A 355 16.57 9.32 -0.66
C THR A 355 17.41 8.12 -1.07
N ARG A 356 18.16 7.54 -0.13
CA ARG A 356 18.98 6.33 -0.35
C ARG A 356 18.76 5.31 0.76
N VAL A 357 19.10 4.06 0.49
CA VAL A 357 19.22 3.02 1.52
C VAL A 357 20.59 3.14 2.15
N LYS A 358 20.62 3.24 3.48
CA LYS A 358 21.87 3.35 4.24
C LYS A 358 22.72 2.09 4.06
N GLY A 359 23.98 2.24 3.62
CA GLY A 359 24.92 1.14 3.42
C GLY A 359 24.89 0.52 2.01
N GLU A 360 24.02 0.96 1.11
CA GLU A 360 24.19 0.68 -0.33
C GLU A 360 25.10 1.78 -0.93
N GLU A 361 26.33 1.43 -1.29
CA GLU A 361 27.15 2.29 -2.14
C GLU A 361 26.44 2.42 -3.49
N GLY A 362 26.15 3.67 -3.89
CA GLY A 362 25.48 3.95 -5.14
C GLY A 362 26.26 3.31 -6.31
N VAL A 363 25.62 2.37 -6.98
CA VAL A 363 26.12 1.91 -8.29
C VAL A 363 25.99 3.11 -9.23
N LEU A 364 27.13 3.72 -9.53
CA LEU A 364 27.32 4.78 -10.52
C LEU A 364 26.88 4.36 -11.91
#